data_d62dd7ae5af89ec95f8d74904f4d2ad6
#
_entry.id   d62dd7ae5af89ec95f8d74904f4d2ad6
#
_cell.length_a   1.000
_cell.length_b   1.000
_cell.length_c   1.000
_cell.angle_alpha   90.00
_cell.angle_beta   90.00
_cell.angle_gamma   90.00
#
_symmetry.space_group_name_H-M   'P 1'
#
loop_
_entity.id
_entity.type
_entity.pdbx_description
1 polymer ?
#
loop_
_entity_poly.entity_id
_entity_poly.type
_entity_poly.pdbx_seq_one_letter_code
_entity_poly.pdbx_strand_id
1 'polypeptide(L)'
;MSEQTGGHRTASGGETLIARLRDEGGGAGRAEAERIVAEAQALARATVEEAQLQAADTLERARRQAANLQRAGEGALKAAARDAVLDLKDFLSRRFAGDVVKTVSTAMRDEELLKRMILAVASRARAESGVDRSQEVEFQLPRAAVGLDELRRNPEELKEGSLTHFAAASAAAMLREGVTFARADDDAGGLRIVLGDRGVSVDLTDEAVAGMILAHLQPRFRALLEGVVK
;
A
#
# COMPACT_ATOMS: atom_id res chain seq x y z
N MET A 1 127.19 42.20 14.68
CA MET A 1 126.26 42.19 15.70
C MET A 1 124.87 42.35 15.08
N SER A 2 124.38 41.32 14.64
CA SER A 2 123.54 40.32 15.23
C SER A 2 122.14 40.82 15.44
N GLU A 3 121.30 40.27 14.58
CA GLU A 3 120.12 39.49 14.89
C GLU A 3 118.93 40.23 15.50
N GLN A 4 117.91 40.25 14.82
CA GLN A 4 116.60 39.79 15.10
C GLN A 4 115.60 40.31 14.02
N THR A 5 115.34 39.52 13.03
CA THR A 5 114.22 39.79 12.18
C THR A 5 113.64 38.43 11.67
N GLY A 6 112.99 37.70 12.51
CA GLY A 6 112.45 36.39 12.12
C GLY A 6 111.08 36.04 12.68
N GLY A 7 110.54 36.84 13.67
CA GLY A 7 109.32 36.43 14.39
C GLY A 7 107.95 37.01 13.97
N HIS A 8 107.90 38.00 13.09
CA HIS A 8 106.68 38.72 12.78
C HIS A 8 105.94 38.27 11.52
N ARG A 9 106.57 37.45 10.66
CA ARG A 9 105.91 36.98 9.39
C ARG A 9 105.01 35.75 9.55
N THR A 10 105.23 34.87 10.52
CA THR A 10 104.48 33.64 10.76
C THR A 10 103.20 33.88 11.53
N ALA A 11 103.16 34.87 12.41
CA ALA A 11 101.96 35.24 13.15
C ALA A 11 100.90 35.89 12.24
N SER A 12 101.32 36.77 11.32
CA SER A 12 100.40 37.44 10.37
C SER A 12 99.73 36.49 9.38
N GLY A 13 100.37 35.37 8.99
CA GLY A 13 99.80 34.35 8.07
C GLY A 13 98.76 33.49 8.75
N GLY A 14 98.93 33.16 10.04
CA GLY A 14 97.98 32.40 10.82
C GLY A 14 96.69 33.18 11.09
N GLU A 15 96.79 34.46 11.45
CA GLU A 15 95.66 35.34 11.66
C GLU A 15 94.81 35.54 10.37
N THR A 16 95.47 35.71 9.24
CA THR A 16 94.80 35.84 7.92
C THR A 16 94.10 34.53 7.50
N LEU A 17 94.69 33.38 7.79
CA LEU A 17 94.03 32.06 7.57
C LEU A 17 92.84 31.81 8.46
N ILE A 18 92.96 32.16 9.73
CA ILE A 18 91.82 32.05 10.72
C ILE A 18 90.70 33.00 10.27
N ALA A 19 90.99 34.23 9.87
CA ALA A 19 89.98 35.16 9.43
C ALA A 19 89.28 34.63 8.17
N ARG A 20 90.00 34.08 7.18
CA ARG A 20 89.41 33.45 5.97
C ARG A 20 88.54 32.24 6.31
N LEU A 21 89.08 31.36 7.12
CA LEU A 21 88.27 30.17 7.57
C LEU A 21 87.04 30.58 8.31
N ARG A 22 87.07 31.65 9.13
CA ARG A 22 85.92 32.19 9.85
C ARG A 22 84.91 32.83 8.89
N ASP A 23 85.42 33.61 7.88
CA ASP A 23 84.56 34.26 6.88
C ASP A 23 83.96 33.24 5.92
N GLU A 24 84.80 32.33 5.39
CA GLU A 24 84.30 31.24 4.51
C GLU A 24 83.37 30.25 5.21
N GLY A 25 83.72 29.81 6.41
CA GLY A 25 82.86 28.92 7.19
C GLY A 25 81.62 29.62 7.70
N GLY A 26 81.69 30.86 8.11
CA GLY A 26 80.56 31.67 8.52
C GLY A 26 79.62 32.00 7.34
N GLY A 27 80.25 32.28 6.15
CA GLY A 27 79.44 32.49 4.95
C GLY A 27 78.73 31.24 4.48
N ALA A 28 79.43 30.12 4.41
CA ALA A 28 78.88 28.85 4.02
C ALA A 28 77.80 28.40 5.03
N GLY A 29 78.00 28.58 6.36
CA GLY A 29 77.01 28.28 7.41
C GLY A 29 75.72 29.11 7.34
N ARG A 30 75.87 30.45 6.97
CA ARG A 30 74.71 31.30 6.72
C ARG A 30 73.89 30.87 5.52
N ALA A 31 74.59 30.61 4.41
CA ALA A 31 73.96 30.14 3.17
C ALA A 31 73.21 28.84 3.34
N GLU A 32 73.79 27.87 4.12
CA GLU A 32 73.11 26.63 4.45
C GLU A 32 71.90 26.82 5.40
N ALA A 33 72.01 27.70 6.39
CA ALA A 33 70.89 28.06 7.24
C ALA A 33 69.73 28.73 6.47
N GLU A 34 70.05 29.64 5.55
CA GLU A 34 69.08 30.28 4.64
C GLU A 34 68.43 29.27 3.73
N ARG A 35 69.15 28.29 3.21
CA ARG A 35 68.61 27.19 2.39
C ARG A 35 67.65 26.34 3.20
N ILE A 36 68.03 25.92 4.39
CA ILE A 36 67.16 25.10 5.30
C ILE A 36 65.89 25.88 5.64
N VAL A 37 65.97 27.14 5.97
CA VAL A 37 64.81 27.98 6.27
C VAL A 37 63.92 28.16 5.05
N ALA A 38 64.48 28.39 3.88
CA ALA A 38 63.72 28.51 2.65
C ALA A 38 62.99 27.19 2.28
N GLU A 39 63.67 26.05 2.41
CA GLU A 39 63.08 24.72 2.23
C GLU A 39 61.97 24.44 3.24
N ALA A 40 62.20 24.72 4.52
CA ALA A 40 61.16 24.56 5.57
C ALA A 40 59.93 25.44 5.32
N GLN A 41 60.15 26.70 4.90
CA GLN A 41 59.06 27.62 4.53
C GLN A 41 58.30 27.15 3.28
N ALA A 42 58.99 26.61 2.32
CA ALA A 42 58.34 26.04 1.11
C ALA A 42 57.49 24.83 1.47
N LEU A 43 58.05 23.92 2.28
CA LEU A 43 57.30 22.74 2.77
C LEU A 43 56.10 23.15 3.60
N ALA A 44 56.27 24.12 4.54
CA ALA A 44 55.16 24.62 5.33
C ALA A 44 54.03 25.22 4.47
N ARG A 45 54.39 26.02 3.45
CA ARG A 45 53.38 26.56 2.51
C ARG A 45 52.68 25.46 1.71
N ALA A 46 53.40 24.49 1.19
CA ALA A 46 52.82 23.36 0.46
C ALA A 46 51.86 22.53 1.35
N THR A 47 52.26 22.28 2.63
CA THR A 47 51.42 21.58 3.59
C THR A 47 50.11 22.34 3.88
N VAL A 48 50.19 23.65 4.07
CA VAL A 48 49.02 24.51 4.31
C VAL A 48 48.10 24.53 3.08
N GLU A 49 48.66 24.66 1.90
CA GLU A 49 47.91 24.67 0.64
C GLU A 49 47.20 23.33 0.40
N GLU A 50 47.93 22.24 0.58
CA GLU A 50 47.34 20.90 0.51
C GLU A 50 46.19 20.69 1.54
N ALA A 51 46.39 21.11 2.78
CA ALA A 51 45.36 21.06 3.81
C ALA A 51 44.13 21.90 3.47
N GLN A 52 44.31 23.07 2.86
CA GLN A 52 43.22 23.92 2.39
C GLN A 52 42.43 23.27 1.25
N LEU A 53 43.11 22.64 0.29
CA LEU A 53 42.46 21.90 -0.80
C LEU A 53 41.68 20.70 -0.28
N GLN A 54 42.26 19.94 0.66
CA GLN A 54 41.55 18.80 1.30
C GLN A 54 40.34 19.26 2.10
N ALA A 55 40.44 20.37 2.82
CA ALA A 55 39.32 20.95 3.55
C ALA A 55 38.19 21.41 2.62
N ALA A 56 38.54 22.09 1.52
CA ALA A 56 37.59 22.53 0.51
C ALA A 56 36.87 21.35 -0.15
N ASP A 57 37.60 20.30 -0.54
CA ASP A 57 37.03 19.09 -1.13
C ASP A 57 36.11 18.34 -0.12
N THR A 58 36.50 18.27 1.14
CA THR A 58 35.70 17.68 2.21
C THR A 58 34.39 18.44 2.42
N LEU A 59 34.44 19.76 2.45
CA LEU A 59 33.25 20.62 2.57
C LEU A 59 32.34 20.47 1.35
N GLU A 60 32.89 20.42 0.16
CA GLU A 60 32.11 20.25 -1.07
C GLU A 60 31.43 18.87 -1.11
N ARG A 61 32.16 17.82 -0.76
CA ARG A 61 31.58 16.47 -0.63
C ARG A 61 30.47 16.43 0.41
N ALA A 62 30.67 17.03 1.58
CA ALA A 62 29.65 17.09 2.62
C ALA A 62 28.39 17.87 2.16
N ARG A 63 28.57 18.99 1.47
CA ARG A 63 27.45 19.76 0.89
C ARG A 63 26.65 18.95 -0.14
N ARG A 64 27.34 18.25 -1.03
CA ARG A 64 26.69 17.36 -2.03
C ARG A 64 25.95 16.22 -1.36
N GLN A 65 26.53 15.60 -0.34
CA GLN A 65 25.88 14.54 0.43
C GLN A 65 24.62 15.06 1.15
N ALA A 66 24.70 16.22 1.80
CA ALA A 66 23.56 16.85 2.48
C ALA A 66 22.42 17.17 1.49
N ALA A 67 22.74 17.76 0.33
CA ALA A 67 21.76 18.06 -0.70
C ALA A 67 21.11 16.80 -1.30
N ASN A 68 21.89 15.73 -1.46
CA ASN A 68 21.36 14.44 -1.92
C ASN A 68 20.45 13.80 -0.89
N LEU A 69 20.84 13.82 0.40
CA LEU A 69 20.03 13.29 1.50
C LEU A 69 18.72 14.05 1.64
N GLN A 70 18.77 15.38 1.53
CA GLN A 70 17.55 16.20 1.57
C GLN A 70 16.59 15.83 0.43
N ARG A 71 17.08 15.77 -0.82
CA ARG A 71 16.26 15.38 -1.98
C ARG A 71 15.70 13.96 -1.86
N ALA A 72 16.50 13.03 -1.38
CA ALA A 72 16.06 11.67 -1.13
C ALA A 72 14.97 11.62 -0.03
N GLY A 73 15.15 12.38 1.06
CA GLY A 73 14.17 12.51 2.14
C GLY A 73 12.83 13.11 1.66
N GLU A 74 12.88 14.19 0.89
CA GLU A 74 11.67 14.79 0.29
C GLU A 74 10.97 13.81 -0.66
N GLY A 75 11.72 13.08 -1.46
CA GLY A 75 11.19 12.03 -2.33
C GLY A 75 10.53 10.90 -1.56
N ALA A 76 11.17 10.43 -0.51
CA ALA A 76 10.64 9.38 0.36
C ALA A 76 9.35 9.82 1.08
N LEU A 77 9.30 11.07 1.59
CA LEU A 77 8.09 11.63 2.21
C LEU A 77 6.92 11.73 1.22
N LYS A 78 7.17 12.18 -0.02
CA LYS A 78 6.14 12.23 -1.07
C LYS A 78 5.62 10.84 -1.43
N ALA A 79 6.52 9.85 -1.53
CA ALA A 79 6.13 8.47 -1.79
C ALA A 79 5.28 7.91 -0.63
N ALA A 80 5.75 8.05 0.62
CA ALA A 80 5.03 7.59 1.79
C ALA A 80 3.64 8.24 1.95
N ALA A 81 3.52 9.54 1.67
CA ALA A 81 2.24 10.24 1.69
C ALA A 81 1.27 9.69 0.62
N ARG A 82 1.79 9.41 -0.59
CA ARG A 82 0.97 8.80 -1.64
C ARG A 82 0.52 7.38 -1.27
N ASP A 83 1.44 6.60 -0.75
CA ASP A 83 1.15 5.21 -0.35
C ASP A 83 0.11 5.18 0.78
N ALA A 84 0.23 6.07 1.78
CA ALA A 84 -0.77 6.21 2.84
C ALA A 84 -2.17 6.58 2.31
N VAL A 85 -2.25 7.46 1.29
CA VAL A 85 -3.53 7.79 0.64
C VAL A 85 -4.10 6.59 -0.11
N LEU A 86 -3.26 5.80 -0.79
CA LEU A 86 -3.70 4.58 -1.48
C LEU A 86 -4.20 3.53 -0.49
N ASP A 87 -3.46 3.29 0.58
CA ASP A 87 -3.86 2.36 1.65
C ASP A 87 -5.20 2.77 2.30
N LEU A 88 -5.38 4.08 2.54
CA LEU A 88 -6.65 4.60 3.05
C LEU A 88 -7.81 4.36 2.07
N LYS A 89 -7.60 4.62 0.78
CA LYS A 89 -8.61 4.34 -0.26
C LYS A 89 -9.00 2.87 -0.32
N ASP A 90 -8.02 1.99 -0.25
CA ASP A 90 -8.23 0.54 -0.24
C ASP A 90 -8.96 0.08 1.03
N PHE A 91 -8.59 0.63 2.18
CA PHE A 91 -9.28 0.37 3.44
C PHE A 91 -10.76 0.77 3.36
N LEU A 92 -11.04 2.00 2.90
CA LEU A 92 -12.40 2.51 2.75
C LEU A 92 -13.21 1.67 1.75
N SER A 93 -12.61 1.26 0.63
CA SER A 93 -13.27 0.43 -0.37
C SER A 93 -13.65 -0.96 0.18
N ARG A 94 -12.74 -1.59 0.92
CA ARG A 94 -13.02 -2.87 1.60
C ARG A 94 -14.08 -2.72 2.68
N ARG A 95 -14.01 -1.65 3.46
CA ARG A 95 -15.00 -1.35 4.49
C ARG A 95 -16.39 -1.15 3.89
N PHE A 96 -16.49 -0.35 2.83
CA PHE A 96 -17.73 -0.15 2.10
C PHE A 96 -18.32 -1.47 1.57
N ALA A 97 -17.49 -2.30 0.93
CA ALA A 97 -17.93 -3.61 0.44
C ALA A 97 -18.47 -4.48 1.58
N GLY A 98 -17.78 -4.53 2.71
CA GLY A 98 -18.23 -5.28 3.90
C GLY A 98 -19.55 -4.77 4.47
N ASP A 99 -19.75 -3.46 4.52
CA ASP A 99 -20.99 -2.86 5.01
C ASP A 99 -22.18 -3.12 4.05
N VAL A 100 -21.94 -3.12 2.73
CA VAL A 100 -22.96 -3.50 1.73
C VAL A 100 -23.35 -4.97 1.92
N VAL A 101 -22.38 -5.88 1.97
CA VAL A 101 -22.64 -7.31 2.18
C VAL A 101 -23.46 -7.53 3.46
N LYS A 102 -23.04 -6.93 4.57
CA LYS A 102 -23.73 -7.04 5.86
C LYS A 102 -25.18 -6.53 5.78
N THR A 103 -25.39 -5.39 5.12
CA THR A 103 -26.71 -4.79 4.97
C THR A 103 -27.63 -5.67 4.14
N VAL A 104 -27.10 -6.19 3.02
CA VAL A 104 -27.85 -7.10 2.14
C VAL A 104 -28.18 -8.40 2.86
N SER A 105 -27.18 -9.03 3.52
CA SER A 105 -27.42 -10.27 4.28
C SER A 105 -28.49 -10.09 5.38
N THR A 106 -28.49 -8.94 6.04
CA THR A 106 -29.53 -8.64 7.05
C THR A 106 -30.90 -8.49 6.39
N ALA A 107 -30.99 -7.76 5.28
CA ALA A 107 -32.25 -7.57 4.56
C ALA A 107 -32.77 -8.88 3.95
N MET A 108 -31.89 -9.75 3.43
CA MET A 108 -32.26 -11.04 2.83
C MET A 108 -32.69 -12.10 3.82
N ARG A 109 -32.63 -11.82 5.12
CA ARG A 109 -33.20 -12.66 6.20
C ARG A 109 -34.55 -12.15 6.68
N ASP A 110 -35.01 -11.01 6.18
CA ASP A 110 -36.30 -10.45 6.52
C ASP A 110 -37.43 -11.22 5.81
N GLU A 111 -38.34 -11.79 6.58
CA GLU A 111 -39.42 -12.63 6.08
C GLU A 111 -40.37 -11.86 5.14
N GLU A 112 -40.63 -10.60 5.42
CA GLU A 112 -41.55 -9.80 4.61
C GLU A 112 -40.91 -9.42 3.26
N LEU A 113 -39.59 -9.23 3.23
CA LEU A 113 -38.86 -9.07 1.98
C LEU A 113 -38.91 -10.35 1.14
N LEU A 114 -38.64 -11.51 1.76
CA LEU A 114 -38.67 -12.80 1.09
C LEU A 114 -40.06 -13.11 0.52
N LYS A 115 -41.13 -12.85 1.24
CA LYS A 115 -42.51 -12.99 0.75
C LYS A 115 -42.76 -12.14 -0.49
N ARG A 116 -42.36 -10.88 -0.45
CA ARG A 116 -42.47 -9.96 -1.61
C ARG A 116 -41.65 -10.42 -2.80
N MET A 117 -40.44 -10.96 -2.57
CA MET A 117 -39.60 -11.50 -3.62
C MET A 117 -40.26 -12.72 -4.29
N ILE A 118 -40.79 -13.65 -3.49
CA ILE A 118 -41.48 -14.83 -4.02
C ILE A 118 -42.67 -14.41 -4.89
N LEU A 119 -43.49 -13.46 -4.42
CA LEU A 119 -44.63 -12.95 -5.20
C LEU A 119 -44.20 -12.25 -6.50
N ALA A 120 -43.16 -11.41 -6.42
CA ALA A 120 -42.67 -10.68 -7.59
C ALA A 120 -42.11 -11.64 -8.64
N VAL A 121 -41.34 -12.64 -8.25
CA VAL A 121 -40.78 -13.64 -9.17
C VAL A 121 -41.89 -14.52 -9.74
N ALA A 122 -42.82 -14.99 -8.91
CA ALA A 122 -43.95 -15.79 -9.39
C ALA A 122 -44.81 -15.02 -10.40
N SER A 123 -45.09 -13.73 -10.15
CA SER A 123 -45.82 -12.88 -11.05
C SER A 123 -45.09 -12.66 -12.39
N ARG A 124 -43.75 -12.47 -12.33
CA ARG A 124 -42.93 -12.27 -13.50
C ARG A 124 -42.75 -13.56 -14.31
N ALA A 125 -42.55 -14.68 -13.64
CA ALA A 125 -42.54 -16.00 -14.29
C ALA A 125 -43.84 -16.26 -15.07
N ARG A 126 -44.99 -15.82 -14.55
CA ARG A 126 -46.27 -15.90 -15.29
C ARG A 126 -46.36 -14.98 -16.49
N ALA A 127 -45.78 -13.77 -16.39
CA ALA A 127 -45.91 -12.74 -17.42
C ALA A 127 -44.94 -12.97 -18.60
N GLU A 128 -43.71 -13.42 -18.32
CA GLU A 128 -42.65 -13.63 -19.33
C GLU A 128 -42.70 -15.03 -19.95
N SER A 129 -43.25 -15.97 -19.23
CA SER A 129 -43.43 -17.32 -19.78
C SER A 129 -44.75 -17.39 -20.55
N GLY A 130 -44.72 -17.12 -21.88
CA GLY A 130 -45.59 -17.82 -22.78
C GLY A 130 -45.31 -19.35 -22.72
N VAL A 131 -44.87 -19.82 -21.55
CA VAL A 131 -44.38 -21.15 -21.24
C VAL A 131 -45.56 -22.07 -21.05
N ASP A 132 -45.57 -23.04 -21.91
CA ASP A 132 -46.34 -24.25 -21.80
C ASP A 132 -46.41 -24.72 -20.34
N ARG A 133 -47.58 -25.13 -19.87
CA ARG A 133 -47.95 -25.46 -18.46
C ARG A 133 -47.17 -26.62 -17.83
N SER A 134 -46.07 -27.07 -18.43
CA SER A 134 -45.24 -28.21 -18.07
C SER A 134 -43.89 -27.90 -17.40
N GLN A 135 -43.53 -26.64 -17.17
CA GLN A 135 -42.24 -26.32 -16.55
C GLN A 135 -42.34 -26.38 -15.03
N GLU A 136 -41.62 -27.32 -14.45
CA GLU A 136 -41.44 -27.39 -13.00
C GLU A 136 -40.50 -26.26 -12.51
N VAL A 137 -40.97 -25.44 -11.60
CA VAL A 137 -40.21 -24.36 -10.98
C VAL A 137 -40.03 -24.67 -9.51
N GLU A 138 -38.78 -24.78 -9.06
CA GLU A 138 -38.46 -25.01 -7.65
C GLU A 138 -37.92 -23.73 -7.01
N PHE A 139 -38.57 -23.27 -5.94
CA PHE A 139 -38.10 -22.21 -5.08
C PHE A 139 -37.33 -22.79 -3.91
N GLN A 140 -36.04 -22.52 -3.84
CA GLN A 140 -35.20 -22.90 -2.69
C GLN A 140 -35.20 -21.77 -1.66
N LEU A 141 -35.78 -22.02 -0.50
CA LEU A 141 -35.89 -21.09 0.60
C LEU A 141 -34.67 -21.21 1.54
N PRO A 142 -34.31 -20.14 2.29
CA PRO A 142 -33.23 -20.20 3.28
C PRO A 142 -33.47 -21.32 4.30
N ARG A 143 -32.39 -21.91 4.79
CA ARG A 143 -32.41 -23.00 5.77
C ARG A 143 -33.09 -22.62 7.09
N ALA A 144 -33.09 -21.33 7.45
CA ALA A 144 -33.78 -20.78 8.60
C ALA A 144 -35.32 -20.74 8.42
N ALA A 145 -35.81 -20.78 7.18
CA ALA A 145 -37.22 -21.01 6.93
C ALA A 145 -37.56 -22.45 7.37
N VAL A 146 -38.36 -22.58 8.42
CA VAL A 146 -38.69 -23.84 9.09
C VAL A 146 -39.06 -24.92 8.09
N GLY A 147 -38.56 -26.13 8.30
CA GLY A 147 -38.49 -27.18 7.32
C GLY A 147 -39.84 -27.54 6.71
N LEU A 148 -39.85 -27.61 5.38
CA LEU A 148 -40.96 -28.20 4.60
C LEU A 148 -41.34 -29.63 5.06
N ASP A 149 -40.41 -30.36 5.70
CA ASP A 149 -40.68 -31.66 6.31
C ASP A 149 -41.51 -31.55 7.59
N GLU A 150 -41.42 -30.45 8.33
CA GLU A 150 -42.24 -30.12 9.47
C GLU A 150 -43.63 -29.67 9.03
N LEU A 151 -43.72 -28.97 7.93
CA LEU A 151 -44.97 -28.63 7.22
C LEU A 151 -45.78 -29.85 6.76
N ARG A 152 -45.09 -30.90 6.31
CA ARG A 152 -45.72 -32.15 5.89
C ARG A 152 -46.27 -32.97 7.07
N ARG A 153 -45.69 -32.77 8.28
CA ARG A 153 -46.06 -33.51 9.48
C ARG A 153 -47.19 -32.88 10.24
N ASN A 154 -47.23 -31.53 10.35
CA ASN A 154 -48.24 -30.82 11.14
C ASN A 154 -48.63 -29.49 10.47
N PRO A 155 -49.44 -29.46 9.41
CA PRO A 155 -49.85 -28.22 8.76
C PRO A 155 -50.67 -27.29 9.63
N GLU A 156 -51.26 -27.80 10.73
CA GLU A 156 -52.11 -27.01 11.64
C GLU A 156 -51.29 -26.25 12.73
N GLU A 157 -50.05 -26.59 12.95
CA GLU A 157 -49.16 -25.92 13.93
C GLU A 157 -48.42 -24.70 13.35
N LEU A 158 -48.64 -24.39 12.09
CA LEU A 158 -47.99 -23.24 11.45
C LEU A 158 -48.53 -21.93 11.98
N LYS A 159 -47.64 -21.14 12.52
CA LYS A 159 -47.97 -19.78 12.97
C LYS A 159 -48.43 -18.95 11.78
N GLU A 160 -49.69 -18.50 11.77
CA GLU A 160 -50.25 -17.62 10.75
C GLU A 160 -49.33 -16.40 10.57
N GLY A 161 -49.03 -16.07 9.32
CA GLY A 161 -48.17 -14.92 8.96
C GLY A 161 -46.69 -15.22 8.86
N SER A 162 -46.19 -16.41 9.26
CA SER A 162 -44.79 -16.77 9.06
C SER A 162 -44.45 -17.00 7.59
N LEU A 163 -43.16 -16.90 7.23
CA LEU A 163 -42.69 -17.21 5.86
C LEU A 163 -43.06 -18.63 5.48
N THR A 164 -42.99 -19.56 6.43
CA THR A 164 -43.31 -20.96 6.25
C THR A 164 -44.80 -21.15 5.93
N HIS A 165 -45.70 -20.48 6.69
CA HIS A 165 -47.14 -20.50 6.43
C HIS A 165 -47.46 -19.88 5.06
N PHE A 166 -46.83 -18.77 4.72
CA PHE A 166 -46.99 -18.14 3.42
C PHE A 166 -46.49 -19.04 2.27
N ALA A 167 -45.30 -19.66 2.39
CA ALA A 167 -44.79 -20.61 1.41
C ALA A 167 -45.71 -21.82 1.25
N ALA A 168 -46.26 -22.38 2.35
CA ALA A 168 -47.21 -23.47 2.30
C ALA A 168 -48.51 -23.10 1.60
N ALA A 169 -49.11 -21.94 1.97
CA ALA A 169 -50.34 -21.46 1.35
C ALA A 169 -50.12 -21.12 -0.13
N SER A 170 -48.98 -20.50 -0.46
CA SER A 170 -48.58 -20.22 -1.85
C SER A 170 -48.32 -21.48 -2.62
N ALA A 171 -47.63 -22.47 -2.02
CA ALA A 171 -47.40 -23.78 -2.61
C ALA A 171 -48.69 -24.50 -2.92
N ALA A 172 -49.65 -24.50 -1.99
CA ALA A 172 -50.96 -25.11 -2.22
C ALA A 172 -51.73 -24.47 -3.39
N ALA A 173 -51.59 -23.17 -3.57
CA ALA A 173 -52.17 -22.45 -4.71
C ALA A 173 -51.38 -22.65 -6.03
N MET A 174 -50.05 -22.75 -5.94
CA MET A 174 -49.14 -22.83 -7.08
C MET A 174 -48.80 -24.24 -7.55
N LEU A 175 -48.90 -25.25 -6.66
CA LEU A 175 -48.73 -26.68 -6.99
C LEU A 175 -49.66 -27.14 -8.13
N ARG A 176 -50.77 -26.46 -8.34
CA ARG A 176 -51.63 -26.66 -9.52
C ARG A 176 -50.97 -26.21 -10.82
N GLU A 177 -49.85 -25.46 -10.73
CA GLU A 177 -49.15 -24.85 -11.84
C GLU A 177 -47.70 -25.38 -11.99
N GLY A 178 -47.29 -26.44 -11.29
CA GLY A 178 -45.96 -27.02 -11.37
C GLY A 178 -44.87 -26.28 -10.59
N VAL A 179 -45.27 -25.52 -9.56
CA VAL A 179 -44.31 -24.83 -8.65
C VAL A 179 -44.12 -25.63 -7.40
N THR A 180 -42.87 -25.86 -7.00
CA THR A 180 -42.47 -26.53 -5.77
C THR A 180 -41.61 -25.63 -4.91
N PHE A 181 -41.61 -25.88 -3.60
CA PHE A 181 -40.72 -25.18 -2.65
C PHE A 181 -39.80 -26.21 -1.99
N ALA A 182 -38.52 -25.96 -2.03
CA ALA A 182 -37.50 -26.75 -1.38
C ALA A 182 -36.71 -25.91 -0.36
N ARG A 183 -36.03 -26.58 0.53
CA ARG A 183 -35.07 -25.95 1.44
C ARG A 183 -33.71 -25.90 0.78
N ALA A 184 -33.01 -24.78 0.85
CA ALA A 184 -31.62 -24.68 0.39
C ALA A 184 -30.71 -25.56 1.24
N ASP A 185 -29.69 -26.13 0.62
CA ASP A 185 -28.70 -26.98 1.30
C ASP A 185 -27.65 -26.13 2.06
N ASP A 186 -27.55 -24.83 1.73
CA ASP A 186 -26.61 -23.88 2.32
C ASP A 186 -27.30 -22.94 3.33
N ASP A 187 -26.50 -22.17 4.07
CA ASP A 187 -26.97 -21.18 5.05
C ASP A 187 -27.14 -19.77 4.43
N ALA A 188 -27.15 -19.65 3.09
CA ALA A 188 -27.33 -18.39 2.40
C ALA A 188 -28.71 -17.79 2.71
N GLY A 189 -28.76 -16.48 2.95
CA GLY A 189 -30.00 -15.73 3.00
C GLY A 189 -30.55 -15.49 1.61
N GLY A 190 -31.85 -15.22 1.48
CA GLY A 190 -32.45 -14.92 0.18
C GLY A 190 -33.14 -16.11 -0.48
N LEU A 191 -33.18 -16.14 -1.81
CA LEU A 191 -33.99 -17.04 -2.60
C LEU A 191 -33.19 -17.56 -3.80
N ARG A 192 -33.29 -18.87 -4.08
CA ARG A 192 -32.80 -19.45 -5.34
C ARG A 192 -33.97 -20.12 -6.07
N ILE A 193 -34.02 -19.94 -7.39
CA ILE A 193 -35.08 -20.49 -8.24
C ILE A 193 -34.42 -21.41 -9.25
N VAL A 194 -34.90 -22.65 -9.30
CA VAL A 194 -34.40 -23.65 -10.23
C VAL A 194 -35.52 -23.97 -11.24
N LEU A 195 -35.20 -23.86 -12.51
CA LEU A 195 -36.10 -24.20 -13.63
C LEU A 195 -35.75 -25.62 -14.08
N GLY A 196 -36.61 -26.57 -13.75
CA GLY A 196 -36.34 -28.01 -13.87
C GLY A 196 -35.92 -28.48 -15.29
N ASP A 197 -36.53 -27.97 -16.33
CA ASP A 197 -36.32 -28.46 -17.71
C ASP A 197 -35.03 -27.95 -18.37
N ARG A 198 -34.40 -26.90 -17.87
CA ARG A 198 -33.29 -26.22 -18.55
C ARG A 198 -32.00 -26.14 -17.78
N GLY A 199 -31.96 -26.63 -16.54
CA GLY A 199 -30.78 -26.48 -15.68
C GLY A 199 -30.41 -25.00 -15.41
N VAL A 200 -31.35 -24.07 -15.60
CA VAL A 200 -31.17 -22.64 -15.36
C VAL A 200 -31.61 -22.34 -13.94
N SER A 201 -30.75 -21.74 -13.18
CA SER A 201 -31.06 -21.22 -11.84
C SER A 201 -30.95 -19.71 -11.81
N VAL A 202 -31.88 -19.05 -11.13
CA VAL A 202 -31.80 -17.63 -10.82
C VAL A 202 -31.39 -17.52 -9.35
N ASP A 203 -30.21 -17.01 -9.12
CA ASP A 203 -29.65 -16.85 -7.79
C ASP A 203 -29.94 -15.44 -7.26
N LEU A 204 -30.79 -15.37 -6.25
CA LEU A 204 -31.14 -14.15 -5.49
C LEU A 204 -30.74 -14.31 -4.03
N THR A 205 -29.65 -15.03 -3.78
CA THR A 205 -29.04 -15.10 -2.44
C THR A 205 -28.42 -13.76 -2.05
N ASP A 206 -28.18 -13.59 -0.77
CA ASP A 206 -27.55 -12.40 -0.22
C ASP A 206 -26.17 -12.13 -0.84
N GLU A 207 -25.40 -13.18 -1.13
CA GLU A 207 -24.11 -13.08 -1.80
C GLU A 207 -24.26 -12.59 -3.26
N ALA A 208 -25.17 -13.19 -4.02
CA ALA A 208 -25.41 -12.83 -5.43
C ALA A 208 -25.92 -11.39 -5.54
N VAL A 209 -26.88 -10.99 -4.71
CA VAL A 209 -27.45 -9.63 -4.69
C VAL A 209 -26.43 -8.61 -4.21
N ALA A 210 -25.66 -8.91 -3.16
CA ALA A 210 -24.58 -8.04 -2.71
C ALA A 210 -23.52 -7.84 -3.82
N GLY A 211 -23.16 -8.92 -4.53
CA GLY A 211 -22.24 -8.88 -5.66
C GLY A 211 -22.74 -7.95 -6.78
N MET A 212 -24.01 -8.06 -7.18
CA MET A 212 -24.60 -7.17 -8.18
C MET A 212 -24.63 -5.70 -7.74
N ILE A 213 -25.00 -5.44 -6.49
CA ILE A 213 -25.02 -4.10 -5.93
C ILE A 213 -23.60 -3.53 -5.90
N LEU A 214 -22.62 -4.29 -5.44
CA LEU A 214 -21.23 -3.88 -5.40
C LEU A 214 -20.67 -3.60 -6.79
N ALA A 215 -20.94 -4.45 -7.75
CA ALA A 215 -20.52 -4.24 -9.15
C ALA A 215 -21.02 -2.89 -9.70
N HIS A 216 -22.23 -2.47 -9.30
CA HIS A 216 -22.79 -1.18 -9.69
C HIS A 216 -22.27 0.01 -8.87
N LEU A 217 -22.06 -0.16 -7.55
CA LEU A 217 -21.72 0.94 -6.64
C LEU A 217 -20.21 1.17 -6.51
N GLN A 218 -19.38 0.14 -6.62
CA GLN A 218 -17.91 0.27 -6.46
C GLN A 218 -17.27 1.31 -7.40
N PRO A 219 -17.60 1.37 -8.70
CA PRO A 219 -17.02 2.38 -9.58
C PRO A 219 -17.35 3.81 -9.14
N ARG A 220 -18.58 4.03 -8.68
CA ARG A 220 -19.06 5.34 -8.18
C ARG A 220 -18.36 5.70 -6.87
N PHE A 221 -18.22 4.76 -5.98
CA PHE A 221 -17.53 4.96 -4.71
C PHE A 221 -16.04 5.29 -4.92
N ARG A 222 -15.37 4.61 -5.86
CA ARG A 222 -13.99 4.95 -6.25
C ARG A 222 -13.88 6.36 -6.82
N ALA A 223 -14.78 6.72 -7.75
CA ALA A 223 -14.80 8.06 -8.32
C ALA A 223 -15.00 9.16 -7.25
N LEU A 224 -15.76 8.87 -6.22
CA LEU A 224 -15.98 9.76 -5.06
C LEU A 224 -14.70 9.92 -4.23
N LEU A 225 -13.98 8.83 -3.96
CA LEU A 225 -12.67 8.84 -3.28
C LEU A 225 -11.56 9.54 -4.09
N GLU A 226 -11.71 9.59 -5.40
CA GLU A 226 -10.79 10.29 -6.31
C GLU A 226 -11.16 11.77 -6.49
N GLY A 227 -12.31 12.21 -5.94
CA GLY A 227 -12.79 13.59 -6.08
C GLY A 227 -13.33 13.91 -7.47
N VAL A 228 -13.65 12.92 -8.28
CA VAL A 228 -14.17 13.09 -9.65
C VAL A 228 -15.68 13.38 -9.65
N VAL A 229 -16.38 12.98 -8.60
CA VAL A 229 -17.83 13.21 -8.43
C VAL A 229 -18.04 14.13 -7.23
N LYS A 230 -18.72 15.27 -7.43
CA LYS A 230 -19.20 16.17 -6.36
C LYS A 230 -20.55 15.71 -5.86
#